data_a7705267d864e1868cf4ddc3217ca483
#
_entry.id   a7705267d864e1868cf4ddc3217ca483
#
_cell.length_a   1.000
_cell.length_b   1.000
_cell.length_c   1.000
_cell.angle_alpha   90.00
_cell.angle_beta   90.00
_cell.angle_gamma   90.00
#
_symmetry.space_group_name_H-M   'P 1'
#
loop_
_entity.id
_entity.type
_entity.pdbx_description
1 polymer ?
#
loop_
_entity_poly.entity_id
_entity_poly.type
_entity_poly.pdbx_seq_one_letter_code
_entity_poly.pdbx_strand_id
1 'polypeptide(L)'
;LGHTPEIPSRNRTILAGLIRDLSNPYATRFELRACNPYTNTYLVLAAIYSACLDGVKACATHTTAECLAEISKDAGEEGFYLEKDRAYRSEDDVFEDYTEEERTRLFGAPPATVWENMQNFENYPAKLAVITAGGALRDQIIEAFRAGALTRWKTELIARIIPENRDIVRAAKEAKTDFVTDLDSYNWNKINGIRSYLAKDSIDEKSLFTLLINALNEGDYATASGLQVEMYDKVEELKSLYDSYVKNMI
;
A
#
# COMPACT_ATOMS: atom_id res chain seq x y z
N LEU A 1 8.69 9.99 -12.18
CA LEU A 1 9.17 11.31 -12.55
C LEU A 1 8.26 11.92 -13.61
N GLY A 2 8.01 13.23 -13.59
CA GLY A 2 7.23 13.89 -14.62
C GLY A 2 7.99 14.10 -15.93
N HIS A 3 7.61 15.12 -16.71
CA HIS A 3 8.19 15.44 -18.00
C HIS A 3 9.71 15.37 -18.10
N THR A 4 10.35 16.40 -18.56
CA THR A 4 11.80 16.53 -18.57
C THR A 4 12.26 17.39 -17.38
N PRO A 5 13.55 17.40 -17.05
CA PRO A 5 14.07 18.32 -16.03
C PRO A 5 13.79 19.80 -16.36
N GLU A 6 13.66 20.14 -17.64
CA GLU A 6 13.36 21.49 -18.13
C GLU A 6 11.85 21.82 -17.99
N ILE A 7 10.99 20.81 -18.12
CA ILE A 7 9.53 20.95 -18.09
C ILE A 7 8.97 20.00 -17.02
N PRO A 8 9.03 20.40 -15.74
CA PRO A 8 8.53 19.56 -14.65
C PRO A 8 7.01 19.42 -14.71
N SER A 9 6.50 18.20 -14.55
CA SER A 9 5.08 17.91 -14.48
C SER A 9 4.46 18.41 -13.17
N ARG A 10 3.20 18.85 -13.23
CA ARG A 10 2.38 19.11 -12.06
C ARG A 10 1.60 17.88 -11.60
N ASN A 11 1.76 16.76 -12.28
CA ASN A 11 1.12 15.50 -11.92
C ASN A 11 1.51 15.10 -10.49
N ARG A 12 0.52 14.95 -9.60
CA ARG A 12 0.71 14.60 -8.18
C ARG A 12 0.63 13.10 -7.91
N THR A 13 0.32 12.29 -8.91
CA THR A 13 0.31 10.83 -8.78
C THR A 13 1.70 10.23 -8.87
N ILE A 14 2.71 11.00 -9.31
CA ILE A 14 4.12 10.57 -9.31
C ILE A 14 4.73 10.66 -7.90
N LEU A 15 5.60 9.69 -7.58
CA LEU A 15 6.23 9.55 -6.28
C LEU A 15 7.22 10.67 -5.95
N ALA A 16 8.04 11.08 -6.92
CA ALA A 16 9.05 12.12 -6.77
C ALA A 16 8.88 13.18 -7.86
N GLY A 17 8.60 14.40 -7.47
CA GLY A 17 8.44 15.55 -8.36
C GLY A 17 9.62 16.51 -8.27
N LEU A 18 10.00 17.11 -9.41
CA LEU A 18 10.90 18.25 -9.45
C LEU A 18 10.06 19.53 -9.40
N ILE A 19 10.19 20.29 -8.33
CA ILE A 19 9.56 21.60 -8.19
C ILE A 19 10.59 22.65 -8.64
N ARG A 20 10.25 23.33 -9.71
CA ARG A 20 11.11 24.38 -10.30
C ARG A 20 10.42 25.73 -10.22
N ASP A 21 11.10 26.69 -9.62
CA ASP A 21 10.69 28.09 -9.62
C ASP A 21 11.56 28.83 -10.64
N LEU A 22 10.93 29.33 -11.71
CA LEU A 22 11.63 30.05 -12.78
C LEU A 22 12.10 31.44 -12.33
N SER A 23 11.48 32.02 -11.31
CA SER A 23 11.83 33.32 -10.75
C SER A 23 12.89 33.23 -9.65
N ASN A 24 13.02 32.10 -9.00
CA ASN A 24 13.97 31.85 -7.92
C ASN A 24 14.62 30.47 -8.04
N PRO A 25 15.80 30.38 -8.65
CA PRO A 25 16.50 29.10 -8.81
C PRO A 25 16.82 28.41 -7.48
N TYR A 26 16.94 29.15 -6.38
CA TYR A 26 17.18 28.59 -5.05
C TYR A 26 15.94 27.89 -4.45
N ALA A 27 14.76 28.10 -5.01
CA ALA A 27 13.53 27.41 -4.63
C ALA A 27 13.30 26.09 -5.40
N THR A 28 14.19 25.77 -6.36
CA THR A 28 14.15 24.47 -7.06
C THR A 28 14.48 23.34 -6.08
N ARG A 29 13.62 22.34 -6.01
CA ARG A 29 13.75 21.21 -5.07
C ARG A 29 13.08 19.95 -5.59
N PHE A 30 13.49 18.82 -5.05
CA PHE A 30 12.71 17.59 -5.18
C PHE A 30 11.66 17.49 -4.08
N GLU A 31 10.47 17.02 -4.46
CA GLU A 31 9.38 16.70 -3.56
C GLU A 31 9.16 15.19 -3.56
N LEU A 32 9.45 14.52 -2.45
CA LEU A 32 9.17 13.10 -2.27
C LEU A 32 7.84 12.93 -1.52
N ARG A 33 6.90 12.24 -2.15
CA ARG A 33 5.52 12.11 -1.65
C ARG A 33 5.23 10.81 -0.89
N ALA A 34 6.23 9.92 -0.75
CA ALA A 34 6.08 8.63 -0.07
C ALA A 34 5.96 8.72 1.46
N CYS A 35 6.40 9.83 2.06
CA CYS A 35 6.49 9.95 3.52
C CYS A 35 5.13 10.24 4.13
N ASN A 36 4.81 9.56 5.23
CA ASN A 36 3.62 9.83 6.05
C ASN A 36 3.97 10.65 7.31
N PRO A 37 2.98 11.20 8.04
CA PRO A 37 3.22 12.03 9.23
C PRO A 37 3.97 11.34 10.37
N TYR A 38 3.93 10.01 10.44
CA TYR A 38 4.61 9.22 11.48
C TYR A 38 6.00 8.72 11.06
N THR A 39 6.48 9.17 9.91
CA THR A 39 7.80 8.81 9.39
C THR A 39 8.92 9.29 10.32
N ASN A 40 9.86 8.41 10.64
CA ASN A 40 11.11 8.82 11.29
C ASN A 40 11.98 9.61 10.30
N THR A 41 12.02 10.93 10.47
CA THR A 41 12.70 11.86 9.56
C THR A 41 14.17 11.52 9.37
N TYR A 42 14.89 11.12 10.41
CA TYR A 42 16.32 10.81 10.32
C TYR A 42 16.57 9.55 9.49
N LEU A 43 15.78 8.50 9.70
CA LEU A 43 15.91 7.26 8.93
C LEU A 43 15.55 7.45 7.46
N VAL A 44 14.51 8.24 7.18
CA VAL A 44 14.11 8.57 5.81
C VAL A 44 15.17 9.39 5.11
N LEU A 45 15.72 10.40 5.76
CA LEU A 45 16.80 11.20 5.17
C LEU A 45 18.03 10.33 4.89
N ALA A 46 18.42 9.45 5.81
CA ALA A 46 19.53 8.51 5.59
C ALA A 46 19.27 7.60 4.36
N ALA A 47 18.06 7.06 4.22
CA ALA A 47 17.69 6.24 3.06
C ALA A 47 17.70 7.03 1.75
N ILE A 48 17.12 8.25 1.74
CA ILE A 48 17.08 9.12 0.56
C ILE A 48 18.51 9.48 0.12
N TYR A 49 19.38 9.91 1.02
CA TYR A 49 20.75 10.26 0.67
C TYR A 49 21.56 9.06 0.21
N SER A 50 21.35 7.88 0.79
CA SER A 50 21.98 6.65 0.31
C SER A 50 21.54 6.31 -1.12
N ALA A 51 20.25 6.40 -1.42
CA ALA A 51 19.73 6.19 -2.77
C ALA A 51 20.22 7.25 -3.77
N CYS A 52 20.26 8.53 -3.36
CA CYS A 52 20.83 9.59 -4.19
C CYS A 52 22.32 9.36 -4.51
N LEU A 53 23.09 8.93 -3.52
CA LEU A 53 24.52 8.63 -3.70
C LEU A 53 24.72 7.46 -4.67
N ASP A 54 23.86 6.44 -4.60
CA ASP A 54 23.89 5.31 -5.51
C ASP A 54 23.62 5.76 -6.96
N GLY A 55 22.58 6.58 -7.18
CA GLY A 55 22.30 7.18 -8.47
C GLY A 55 23.46 8.05 -9.00
N VAL A 56 24.08 8.87 -8.15
CA VAL A 56 25.28 9.65 -8.52
C VAL A 56 26.45 8.75 -8.95
N LYS A 57 26.66 7.64 -8.24
CA LYS A 57 27.69 6.66 -8.63
C LYS A 57 27.38 6.01 -9.98
N ALA A 58 26.13 5.63 -10.22
CA ALA A 58 25.72 5.11 -11.52
C ALA A 58 25.98 6.14 -12.66
N CYS A 59 25.60 7.40 -12.43
CA CYS A 59 25.81 8.48 -13.41
C CYS A 59 27.27 8.89 -13.59
N ALA A 60 28.19 8.58 -12.67
CA ALA A 60 29.59 8.93 -12.78
C ALA A 60 30.33 8.20 -13.92
N THR A 61 29.77 7.10 -14.42
CA THR A 61 30.33 6.27 -15.49
C THR A 61 29.61 6.43 -16.83
N HIS A 62 28.61 7.31 -16.90
CA HIS A 62 27.74 7.49 -18.06
C HIS A 62 27.62 8.98 -18.41
N THR A 63 27.34 9.26 -19.67
CA THR A 63 27.06 10.62 -20.14
C THR A 63 25.68 11.09 -19.67
N THR A 64 25.46 12.40 -19.67
CA THR A 64 24.12 12.97 -19.36
C THR A 64 23.03 12.43 -20.29
N ALA A 65 23.36 12.22 -21.58
CA ALA A 65 22.40 11.68 -22.56
C ALA A 65 22.00 10.25 -22.23
N GLU A 66 22.96 9.39 -21.84
CA GLU A 66 22.69 8.02 -21.40
C GLU A 66 21.85 8.00 -20.12
N CYS A 67 22.15 8.85 -19.14
CA CYS A 67 21.37 8.96 -17.92
C CYS A 67 19.93 9.44 -18.18
N LEU A 68 19.73 10.38 -19.09
CA LEU A 68 18.41 10.85 -19.49
C LEU A 68 17.62 9.75 -20.23
N ALA A 69 18.27 9.01 -21.12
CA ALA A 69 17.68 7.87 -21.79
C ALA A 69 17.23 6.80 -20.78
N GLU A 70 18.10 6.49 -19.80
CA GLU A 70 17.80 5.50 -18.75
C GLU A 70 16.53 5.83 -17.95
N ILE A 71 16.37 7.09 -17.50
CA ILE A 71 15.18 7.49 -16.72
C ILE A 71 13.94 7.75 -17.57
N SER A 72 14.07 7.72 -18.90
CA SER A 72 12.98 7.96 -19.87
C SER A 72 12.59 6.71 -20.66
N LYS A 73 13.27 5.59 -20.42
CA LYS A 73 13.02 4.34 -21.16
C LYS A 73 11.60 3.82 -20.89
N ASP A 74 11.02 3.18 -21.88
CA ASP A 74 9.74 2.48 -21.74
C ASP A 74 9.93 1.13 -21.02
N ALA A 75 8.85 0.64 -20.42
CA ALA A 75 8.87 -0.69 -19.82
C ALA A 75 9.08 -1.76 -20.90
N GLY A 76 10.09 -2.61 -20.70
CA GLY A 76 10.55 -3.61 -21.65
C GLY A 76 11.85 -3.24 -22.37
N GLU A 77 12.28 -1.99 -22.30
CA GLU A 77 13.57 -1.54 -22.86
C GLU A 77 14.72 -1.87 -21.92
N GLU A 78 15.85 -2.28 -22.50
CA GLU A 78 17.08 -2.51 -21.73
C GLU A 78 17.69 -1.18 -21.26
N GLY A 79 18.25 -1.21 -20.07
CA GLY A 79 18.94 -0.10 -19.45
C GLY A 79 20.21 -0.55 -18.74
N PHE A 80 21.00 0.40 -18.23
CA PHE A 80 22.23 0.08 -17.52
C PHE A 80 22.04 0.03 -15.99
N TYR A 81 20.90 0.55 -15.46
CA TYR A 81 20.71 0.73 -14.01
C TYR A 81 19.30 0.40 -13.54
N LEU A 82 18.26 0.91 -14.19
CA LEU A 82 16.87 0.72 -13.78
C LEU A 82 16.29 -0.60 -14.28
N GLU A 83 15.34 -1.15 -13.53
CA GLU A 83 14.67 -2.40 -13.88
C GLU A 83 14.02 -2.31 -15.27
N LYS A 84 14.20 -3.37 -16.08
CA LYS A 84 13.72 -3.43 -17.45
C LYS A 84 12.20 -3.32 -17.58
N ASP A 85 11.48 -4.05 -16.73
CA ASP A 85 10.04 -4.22 -16.86
C ASP A 85 9.21 -3.14 -16.13
N ARG A 86 9.86 -2.03 -15.74
CA ARG A 86 9.22 -0.93 -15.01
C ARG A 86 9.25 0.36 -15.79
N ALA A 87 8.17 1.15 -15.69
CA ALA A 87 8.16 2.54 -16.10
C ALA A 87 8.58 3.43 -14.91
N TYR A 88 9.51 4.34 -15.18
CA TYR A 88 10.02 5.26 -14.15
C TYR A 88 9.53 6.69 -14.33
N ARG A 89 8.76 6.91 -15.39
CA ARG A 89 8.22 8.21 -15.75
C ARG A 89 6.80 8.05 -16.27
N SER A 90 5.92 8.95 -15.88
CA SER A 90 4.60 9.12 -16.46
C SER A 90 4.24 10.60 -16.48
N GLU A 91 3.60 11.03 -17.55
CA GLU A 91 3.02 12.37 -17.71
C GLU A 91 1.53 12.35 -17.42
N ASP A 92 0.92 11.18 -17.55
CA ASP A 92 -0.50 10.92 -17.37
C ASP A 92 -0.82 10.69 -15.88
N ASP A 93 -2.08 10.89 -15.53
CA ASP A 93 -2.54 10.56 -14.17
C ASP A 93 -2.60 9.04 -14.02
N VAL A 94 -1.82 8.52 -13.06
CA VAL A 94 -1.67 7.08 -12.86
C VAL A 94 -2.98 6.40 -12.47
N PHE A 95 -3.92 7.12 -11.89
CA PHE A 95 -5.21 6.55 -11.46
C PHE A 95 -6.35 6.77 -12.47
N GLU A 96 -6.27 7.82 -13.29
CA GLU A 96 -7.31 8.14 -14.27
C GLU A 96 -7.01 7.51 -15.64
N ASP A 97 -5.74 7.50 -16.07
CA ASP A 97 -5.35 7.14 -17.43
C ASP A 97 -4.87 5.69 -17.58
N TYR A 98 -4.66 4.97 -16.48
CA TYR A 98 -4.19 3.58 -16.48
C TYR A 98 -5.18 2.65 -15.78
N THR A 99 -5.39 1.48 -16.35
CA THR A 99 -6.11 0.38 -15.67
C THR A 99 -5.30 -0.15 -14.46
N GLU A 100 -5.94 -0.87 -13.56
CA GLU A 100 -5.26 -1.48 -12.42
C GLU A 100 -4.18 -2.49 -12.85
N GLU A 101 -4.45 -3.25 -13.91
CA GLU A 101 -3.49 -4.20 -14.48
C GLU A 101 -2.25 -3.49 -15.04
N GLU A 102 -2.47 -2.38 -15.78
CA GLU A 102 -1.38 -1.57 -16.31
C GLU A 102 -0.57 -0.91 -15.20
N ARG A 103 -1.22 -0.37 -14.17
CA ARG A 103 -0.52 0.17 -13.00
C ARG A 103 0.36 -0.87 -12.33
N THR A 104 -0.18 -2.06 -12.09
CA THR A 104 0.55 -3.16 -11.46
C THR A 104 1.75 -3.58 -12.32
N ARG A 105 1.57 -3.69 -13.63
CA ARG A 105 2.62 -4.08 -14.57
C ARG A 105 3.71 -3.01 -14.68
N LEU A 106 3.34 -1.75 -14.85
CA LEU A 106 4.28 -0.66 -15.14
C LEU A 106 4.96 -0.12 -13.88
N PHE A 107 4.20 0.05 -12.80
CA PHE A 107 4.66 0.72 -11.59
C PHE A 107 4.78 -0.20 -10.37
N GLY A 108 4.25 -1.42 -10.44
CA GLY A 108 4.18 -2.38 -9.35
C GLY A 108 2.96 -2.19 -8.46
N ALA A 109 2.49 -3.27 -7.86
CA ALA A 109 1.45 -3.22 -6.85
C ALA A 109 2.02 -2.73 -5.51
N PRO A 110 1.38 -1.76 -4.85
CA PRO A 110 1.75 -1.41 -3.49
C PRO A 110 1.44 -2.58 -2.55
N PRO A 111 2.24 -2.78 -1.48
CA PRO A 111 1.91 -3.79 -0.48
C PRO A 111 0.57 -3.47 0.19
N ALA A 112 -0.31 -4.47 0.28
CA ALA A 112 -1.64 -4.32 0.87
C ALA A 112 -1.59 -4.26 2.41
N THR A 113 -0.56 -4.80 3.03
CA THR A 113 -0.42 -4.89 4.49
C THR A 113 0.97 -4.47 4.95
N VAL A 114 1.10 -4.22 6.27
CA VAL A 114 2.40 -3.95 6.88
C VAL A 114 3.33 -5.16 6.75
N TRP A 115 2.79 -6.39 6.84
CA TRP A 115 3.56 -7.61 6.63
C TRP A 115 4.19 -7.64 5.24
N GLU A 116 3.43 -7.47 4.19
CA GLU A 116 3.93 -7.45 2.81
C GLU A 116 4.99 -6.35 2.62
N ASN A 117 4.76 -5.17 3.20
CA ASN A 117 5.74 -4.09 3.14
C ASN A 117 7.06 -4.47 3.84
N MET A 118 6.99 -5.18 4.97
CA MET A 118 8.20 -5.65 5.67
C MET A 118 8.92 -6.79 4.94
N GLN A 119 8.21 -7.59 4.12
CA GLN A 119 8.81 -8.61 3.26
C GLN A 119 9.67 -7.99 2.13
N ASN A 120 9.42 -6.76 1.74
CA ASN A 120 10.21 -6.09 0.70
C ASN A 120 11.69 -5.93 1.07
N PHE A 121 12.03 -5.92 2.36
CA PHE A 121 13.43 -5.95 2.79
C PHE A 121 14.13 -7.28 2.43
N GLU A 122 13.39 -8.37 2.31
CA GLU A 122 13.90 -9.67 1.89
C GLU A 122 13.76 -9.88 0.38
N ASN A 123 12.66 -9.38 -0.20
CA ASN A 123 12.36 -9.53 -1.62
C ASN A 123 13.30 -8.70 -2.50
N TYR A 124 13.84 -7.59 -1.99
CA TYR A 124 14.70 -6.66 -2.73
C TYR A 124 16.08 -6.47 -2.07
N PRO A 125 16.90 -7.53 -1.94
CA PRO A 125 18.18 -7.45 -1.24
C PRO A 125 19.17 -6.46 -1.88
N ALA A 126 19.13 -6.30 -3.21
CA ALA A 126 19.97 -5.32 -3.92
C ALA A 126 19.59 -3.87 -3.53
N LYS A 127 18.30 -3.56 -3.41
CA LYS A 127 17.83 -2.25 -2.96
C LYS A 127 18.16 -2.00 -1.48
N LEU A 128 18.05 -3.03 -0.65
CA LEU A 128 18.46 -2.97 0.75
C LEU A 128 19.95 -2.67 0.88
N ALA A 129 20.80 -3.32 0.08
CA ALA A 129 22.23 -3.08 0.07
C ALA A 129 22.59 -1.61 -0.26
N VAL A 130 21.82 -0.94 -1.13
CA VAL A 130 22.01 0.48 -1.44
C VAL A 130 21.80 1.35 -0.21
N ILE A 131 20.68 1.16 0.52
CA ILE A 131 20.37 2.01 1.69
C ILE A 131 21.25 1.72 2.90
N THR A 132 21.85 0.53 2.99
CA THR A 132 22.75 0.13 4.07
C THR A 132 24.22 0.44 3.80
N ALA A 133 24.61 0.68 2.54
CA ALA A 133 25.99 0.89 2.11
C ALA A 133 26.74 2.02 2.84
N GLY A 134 26.04 3.07 3.26
CA GLY A 134 26.60 4.20 3.99
C GLY A 134 26.83 3.95 5.49
N GLY A 135 26.42 2.80 6.02
CA GLY A 135 26.54 2.43 7.43
C GLY A 135 25.62 3.22 8.39
N ALA A 136 24.83 4.17 7.87
CA ALA A 136 23.83 4.89 8.68
C ALA A 136 22.63 4.02 9.02
N LEU A 137 22.20 3.17 8.08
CA LEU A 137 21.14 2.19 8.26
C LEU A 137 21.76 0.79 8.36
N ARG A 138 22.23 0.42 9.54
CA ARG A 138 22.81 -0.92 9.78
C ARG A 138 21.70 -1.98 9.88
N ASP A 139 22.06 -3.24 9.67
CA ASP A 139 21.13 -4.37 9.70
C ASP A 139 20.32 -4.40 11.00
N GLN A 140 20.95 -4.15 12.14
CA GLN A 140 20.23 -4.10 13.43
C GLN A 140 19.16 -3.00 13.50
N ILE A 141 19.37 -1.87 12.82
CA ILE A 141 18.38 -0.79 12.75
C ILE A 141 17.21 -1.23 11.86
N ILE A 142 17.50 -1.87 10.74
CA ILE A 142 16.47 -2.41 9.82
C ILE A 142 15.65 -3.48 10.54
N GLU A 143 16.29 -4.41 11.23
CA GLU A 143 15.61 -5.46 11.96
C GLU A 143 14.75 -4.93 13.12
N ALA A 144 15.27 -3.99 13.89
CA ALA A 144 14.51 -3.32 14.95
C ALA A 144 13.31 -2.55 14.38
N PHE A 145 13.48 -1.90 13.23
CA PHE A 145 12.38 -1.22 12.54
C PHE A 145 11.30 -2.21 12.09
N ARG A 146 11.67 -3.31 11.44
CA ARG A 146 10.75 -4.38 10.99
C ARG A 146 9.99 -4.98 12.18
N ALA A 147 10.68 -5.39 13.21
CA ALA A 147 10.07 -5.96 14.42
C ALA A 147 9.10 -4.96 15.08
N GLY A 148 9.49 -3.70 15.19
CA GLY A 148 8.64 -2.64 15.74
C GLY A 148 7.41 -2.35 14.87
N ALA A 149 7.54 -2.39 13.55
CA ALA A 149 6.42 -2.22 12.62
C ALA A 149 5.40 -3.37 12.75
N LEU A 150 5.86 -4.62 12.78
CA LEU A 150 5.01 -5.79 12.94
C LEU A 150 4.32 -5.84 14.32
N THR A 151 5.02 -5.45 15.37
CA THR A 151 4.43 -5.36 16.72
C THR A 151 3.31 -4.33 16.76
N ARG A 152 3.51 -3.14 16.19
CA ARG A 152 2.47 -2.11 16.10
C ARG A 152 1.30 -2.57 15.23
N TRP A 153 1.57 -3.16 14.09
CA TRP A 153 0.54 -3.71 13.20
C TRP A 153 -0.35 -4.72 13.92
N LYS A 154 0.25 -5.70 14.60
CA LYS A 154 -0.48 -6.68 15.43
C LYS A 154 -1.33 -5.97 16.48
N THR A 155 -0.75 -5.02 17.21
CA THR A 155 -1.44 -4.29 18.29
C THR A 155 -2.62 -3.50 17.74
N GLU A 156 -2.44 -2.78 16.63
CA GLU A 156 -3.51 -2.00 15.98
C GLU A 156 -4.64 -2.89 15.47
N LEU A 157 -4.32 -4.02 14.86
CA LEU A 157 -5.35 -4.95 14.40
C LEU A 157 -6.19 -5.47 15.56
N ILE A 158 -5.55 -5.96 16.63
CA ILE A 158 -6.25 -6.58 17.76
C ILE A 158 -7.00 -5.55 18.60
N ALA A 159 -6.36 -4.41 18.90
CA ALA A 159 -6.91 -3.45 19.86
C ALA A 159 -7.88 -2.45 19.25
N ARG A 160 -7.80 -2.17 17.94
CA ARG A 160 -8.60 -1.15 17.30
C ARG A 160 -9.35 -1.64 16.07
N ILE A 161 -8.65 -2.12 15.05
CA ILE A 161 -9.24 -2.37 13.72
C ILE A 161 -10.30 -3.48 13.78
N ILE A 162 -9.99 -4.62 14.39
CA ILE A 162 -10.96 -5.72 14.52
C ILE A 162 -12.16 -5.32 15.38
N PRO A 163 -12.01 -4.68 16.56
CA PRO A 163 -13.13 -4.14 17.32
C PRO A 163 -14.01 -3.17 16.52
N GLU A 164 -13.44 -2.19 15.82
CA GLU A 164 -14.17 -1.25 14.98
C GLU A 164 -14.99 -1.98 13.89
N ASN A 165 -14.39 -2.95 13.21
CA ASN A 165 -15.09 -3.75 12.20
C ASN A 165 -16.17 -4.66 12.82
N ARG A 166 -15.96 -5.18 14.03
CA ARG A 166 -17.03 -5.90 14.77
C ARG A 166 -18.22 -4.99 15.06
N ASP A 167 -18.00 -3.74 15.36
CA ASP A 167 -19.10 -2.79 15.59
C ASP A 167 -19.86 -2.48 14.31
N ILE A 168 -19.17 -2.37 13.16
CA ILE A 168 -19.82 -2.28 11.84
C ILE A 168 -20.71 -3.51 11.59
N VAL A 169 -20.19 -4.71 11.82
CA VAL A 169 -20.94 -5.96 11.65
C VAL A 169 -22.18 -6.00 12.58
N ARG A 170 -22.08 -5.52 13.81
CA ARG A 170 -23.16 -5.44 14.79
C ARG A 170 -24.20 -4.39 14.44
N ALA A 171 -23.78 -3.29 13.81
CA ALA A 171 -24.66 -2.20 13.39
C ALA A 171 -25.59 -2.62 12.24
N ALA A 172 -25.14 -3.53 11.37
CA ALA A 172 -25.98 -4.10 10.32
C ALA A 172 -27.04 -5.03 10.94
N LYS A 173 -28.27 -4.54 11.07
CA LYS A 173 -29.40 -5.25 11.68
C LYS A 173 -30.53 -5.44 10.68
N GLU A 174 -31.28 -6.53 10.87
CA GLU A 174 -32.50 -6.76 10.11
C GLU A 174 -33.50 -5.61 10.35
N ALA A 175 -34.02 -5.06 9.26
CA ALA A 175 -35.04 -4.04 9.36
C ALA A 175 -36.35 -4.65 9.85
N LYS A 176 -36.97 -3.99 10.81
CA LYS A 176 -38.27 -4.38 11.33
C LYS A 176 -39.35 -3.55 10.65
N THR A 177 -40.07 -4.17 9.73
CA THR A 177 -41.21 -3.57 9.04
C THR A 177 -42.43 -4.47 9.17
N ASP A 178 -43.64 -3.89 9.01
CA ASP A 178 -44.89 -4.65 9.04
C ASP A 178 -45.05 -5.50 7.77
N PHE A 179 -44.33 -5.18 6.70
CA PHE A 179 -44.32 -5.94 5.45
C PHE A 179 -42.88 -6.30 5.09
N VAL A 180 -42.61 -7.59 4.99
CA VAL A 180 -41.33 -8.15 4.53
C VAL A 180 -41.62 -8.96 3.28
N THR A 181 -40.96 -8.61 2.19
CA THR A 181 -41.03 -9.35 0.93
C THR A 181 -40.01 -10.50 0.90
N ASP A 182 -40.23 -11.46 -0.02
CA ASP A 182 -39.26 -12.54 -0.25
C ASP A 182 -37.89 -11.98 -0.67
N LEU A 183 -37.87 -10.87 -1.38
CA LEU A 183 -36.63 -10.19 -1.78
C LEU A 183 -35.90 -9.60 -0.57
N ASP A 184 -36.60 -9.00 0.37
CA ASP A 184 -36.03 -8.46 1.60
C ASP A 184 -35.41 -9.59 2.44
N SER A 185 -36.13 -10.71 2.58
CA SER A 185 -35.65 -11.89 3.27
C SER A 185 -34.42 -12.49 2.59
N TYR A 186 -34.39 -12.55 1.27
CA TYR A 186 -33.23 -13.01 0.50
C TYR A 186 -32.02 -12.11 0.71
N ASN A 187 -32.19 -10.79 0.59
CA ASN A 187 -31.13 -9.81 0.79
C ASN A 187 -30.59 -9.85 2.22
N TRP A 188 -31.49 -9.93 3.21
CA TRP A 188 -31.07 -10.06 4.60
C TRP A 188 -30.27 -11.34 4.86
N ASN A 189 -30.71 -12.47 4.32
CA ASN A 189 -29.99 -13.73 4.46
C ASN A 189 -28.58 -13.66 3.90
N LYS A 190 -28.38 -12.99 2.76
CA LYS A 190 -27.06 -12.74 2.19
C LYS A 190 -26.19 -11.89 3.12
N ILE A 191 -26.72 -10.78 3.62
CA ILE A 191 -26.06 -9.89 4.60
C ILE A 191 -25.69 -10.67 5.87
N ASN A 192 -26.64 -11.44 6.41
CA ASN A 192 -26.43 -12.21 7.64
C ASN A 192 -25.42 -13.33 7.46
N GLY A 193 -25.29 -13.90 6.27
CA GLY A 193 -24.23 -14.84 5.91
C GLY A 193 -22.84 -14.20 6.06
N ILE A 194 -22.63 -13.02 5.50
CA ILE A 194 -21.35 -12.28 5.62
C ILE A 194 -21.09 -11.88 7.08
N ARG A 195 -22.10 -11.42 7.82
CA ARG A 195 -21.97 -11.08 9.24
C ARG A 195 -21.51 -12.30 10.07
N SER A 196 -22.11 -13.46 9.78
CA SER A 196 -21.77 -14.71 10.47
C SER A 196 -20.34 -15.15 10.14
N TYR A 197 -19.96 -15.12 8.89
CA TYR A 197 -18.60 -15.42 8.43
C TYR A 197 -17.54 -14.53 9.12
N LEU A 198 -17.80 -13.23 9.19
CA LEU A 198 -16.88 -12.28 9.80
C LEU A 198 -16.74 -12.45 11.32
N ALA A 199 -17.83 -12.66 12.05
CA ALA A 199 -17.84 -12.42 13.50
C ALA A 199 -18.40 -13.58 14.36
N LYS A 200 -18.98 -14.64 13.78
CA LYS A 200 -19.66 -15.68 14.55
C LYS A 200 -18.91 -17.02 14.45
N ASP A 201 -18.29 -17.43 15.55
CA ASP A 201 -17.74 -18.77 15.67
C ASP A 201 -18.88 -19.81 15.74
N SER A 202 -18.72 -20.92 15.05
CA SER A 202 -19.53 -22.13 15.20
C SER A 202 -18.74 -23.21 15.94
N ILE A 203 -19.37 -24.37 16.14
CA ILE A 203 -18.69 -25.53 16.76
C ILE A 203 -17.56 -26.03 15.84
N ASP A 204 -17.81 -26.02 14.53
CA ASP A 204 -16.92 -26.62 13.53
C ASP A 204 -15.99 -25.61 12.88
N GLU A 205 -16.39 -24.32 12.82
CA GLU A 205 -15.67 -23.28 12.08
C GLU A 205 -15.48 -22.02 12.92
N LYS A 206 -14.33 -21.39 12.79
CA LYS A 206 -14.02 -20.08 13.39
C LYS A 206 -14.33 -18.97 12.44
N SER A 207 -14.83 -17.86 12.98
CA SER A 207 -15.04 -16.63 12.21
C SER A 207 -13.73 -16.03 11.75
N LEU A 208 -13.79 -15.22 10.68
CA LEU A 208 -12.63 -14.55 10.12
C LEU A 208 -11.88 -13.72 11.18
N PHE A 209 -12.60 -12.96 12.02
CA PHE A 209 -11.97 -12.19 13.11
C PHE A 209 -11.24 -13.08 14.11
N THR A 210 -11.76 -14.25 14.42
CA THR A 210 -11.11 -15.20 15.34
C THR A 210 -9.87 -15.82 14.68
N LEU A 211 -9.97 -16.22 13.42
CA LEU A 211 -8.82 -16.74 12.65
C LEU A 211 -7.69 -15.72 12.57
N LEU A 212 -8.01 -14.45 12.24
CA LEU A 212 -7.03 -13.38 12.17
C LEU A 212 -6.34 -13.12 13.52
N ILE A 213 -7.09 -13.09 14.62
CA ILE A 213 -6.52 -12.94 15.97
C ILE A 213 -5.60 -14.10 16.31
N ASN A 214 -5.99 -15.33 15.99
CA ASN A 214 -5.19 -16.51 16.25
C ASN A 214 -3.87 -16.47 15.47
N ALA A 215 -3.92 -16.23 14.15
CA ALA A 215 -2.73 -16.10 13.32
C ALA A 215 -1.77 -15.01 13.85
N LEU A 216 -2.29 -13.85 14.24
CA LEU A 216 -1.49 -12.77 14.86
C LEU A 216 -0.84 -13.20 16.18
N ASN A 217 -1.54 -13.99 17.01
CA ASN A 217 -1.03 -14.45 18.31
C ASN A 217 0.02 -15.56 18.16
N GLU A 218 -0.15 -16.42 17.18
CA GLU A 218 0.78 -17.48 16.82
C GLU A 218 2.02 -16.96 16.08
N GLY A 219 1.99 -15.71 15.60
CA GLY A 219 3.07 -15.10 14.81
C GLY A 219 3.07 -15.55 13.35
N ASP A 220 1.99 -16.18 12.89
CA ASP A 220 1.79 -16.49 11.47
C ASP A 220 1.31 -15.23 10.73
N TYR A 221 2.26 -14.34 10.50
CA TYR A 221 1.97 -13.04 9.88
C TYR A 221 1.61 -13.15 8.40
N ALA A 222 2.02 -14.21 7.72
CA ALA A 222 1.65 -14.43 6.33
C ALA A 222 0.15 -14.73 6.21
N THR A 223 -0.34 -15.68 7.01
CA THR A 223 -1.78 -15.98 7.11
C THR A 223 -2.56 -14.75 7.60
N ALA A 224 -2.07 -14.06 8.64
CA ALA A 224 -2.72 -12.86 9.15
C ALA A 224 -2.86 -11.75 8.10
N SER A 225 -1.87 -11.59 7.21
CA SER A 225 -1.90 -10.63 6.11
C SER A 225 -3.03 -10.94 5.13
N GLY A 226 -3.15 -12.19 4.68
CA GLY A 226 -4.25 -12.60 3.78
C GLY A 226 -5.62 -12.43 4.42
N LEU A 227 -5.77 -12.83 5.68
CA LEU A 227 -7.02 -12.67 6.43
C LEU A 227 -7.39 -11.20 6.68
N GLN A 228 -6.40 -10.30 6.81
CA GLN A 228 -6.66 -8.86 6.91
C GLN A 228 -7.23 -8.30 5.61
N VAL A 229 -6.67 -8.66 4.46
CA VAL A 229 -7.19 -8.23 3.15
C VAL A 229 -8.61 -8.73 2.97
N GLU A 230 -8.85 -10.02 3.21
CA GLU A 230 -10.18 -10.62 3.13
C GLU A 230 -11.19 -9.96 4.08
N MET A 231 -10.75 -9.58 5.28
CA MET A 231 -11.58 -8.84 6.23
C MET A 231 -12.05 -7.51 5.66
N TYR A 232 -11.16 -6.74 5.03
CA TYR A 232 -11.54 -5.47 4.43
C TYR A 232 -12.52 -5.66 3.27
N ASP A 233 -12.27 -6.60 2.38
CA ASP A 233 -13.14 -6.89 1.25
C ASP A 233 -14.55 -7.30 1.73
N LYS A 234 -14.62 -8.18 2.73
CA LYS A 234 -15.91 -8.66 3.28
C LYS A 234 -16.65 -7.57 4.07
N VAL A 235 -15.94 -6.68 4.75
CA VAL A 235 -16.57 -5.55 5.44
C VAL A 235 -17.10 -4.53 4.45
N GLU A 236 -16.40 -4.24 3.37
CA GLU A 236 -16.88 -3.34 2.31
C GLU A 236 -18.06 -3.96 1.55
N GLU A 237 -18.03 -5.27 1.26
CA GLU A 237 -19.16 -5.99 0.69
C GLU A 237 -20.40 -5.89 1.62
N LEU A 238 -20.20 -6.09 2.93
CA LEU A 238 -21.26 -5.96 3.93
C LEU A 238 -21.87 -4.55 3.92
N LYS A 239 -21.05 -3.51 3.96
CA LYS A 239 -21.53 -2.12 3.95
C LYS A 239 -22.37 -1.82 2.70
N SER A 240 -21.84 -2.17 1.52
CA SER A 240 -22.50 -1.93 0.24
C SER A 240 -23.86 -2.63 0.16
N LEU A 241 -23.92 -3.91 0.57
CA LEU A 241 -25.17 -4.68 0.58
C LEU A 241 -26.15 -4.14 1.61
N TYR A 242 -25.68 -3.76 2.79
CA TYR A 242 -26.54 -3.24 3.86
C TYR A 242 -27.10 -1.86 3.50
N ASP A 243 -26.31 -0.98 2.92
CA ASP A 243 -26.77 0.32 2.42
C ASP A 243 -27.85 0.16 1.34
N SER A 244 -27.66 -0.79 0.43
CA SER A 244 -28.64 -1.09 -0.61
C SER A 244 -29.92 -1.69 -0.01
N TYR A 245 -29.79 -2.60 0.96
CA TYR A 245 -30.91 -3.21 1.67
C TYR A 245 -31.76 -2.14 2.37
N VAL A 246 -31.13 -1.27 3.16
CA VAL A 246 -31.86 -0.22 3.91
C VAL A 246 -32.52 0.80 2.98
N LYS A 247 -31.90 1.17 1.86
CA LYS A 247 -32.47 2.11 0.88
C LYS A 247 -33.69 1.54 0.16
N ASN A 248 -33.77 0.23 0.02
CA ASN A 248 -34.86 -0.46 -0.69
C ASN A 248 -36.00 -0.92 0.24
N MET A 249 -35.86 -0.74 1.55
CA MET A 249 -36.95 -1.00 2.50
C MET A 249 -38.00 0.10 2.42
N ILE A 250 -39.28 -0.29 2.34
CA ILE A 250 -40.41 0.63 2.26
C ILE A 250 -41.05 0.77 3.66
#